data_719b5dd99175d510070e7cf5d6aac37f
#
_entry.id   719b5dd99175d510070e7cf5d6aac37f
#
_cell.length_a   1.000
_cell.length_b   1.000
_cell.length_c   1.000
_cell.angle_alpha   90.00
_cell.angle_beta   90.00
_cell.angle_gamma   90.00
#
_symmetry.space_group_name_H-M   'P 1'
#
loop_
_entity.id
_entity.type
_entity.pdbx_description
1 polymer ?
#
loop_
_entity_poly.entity_id
_entity_poly.type
_entity_poly.pdbx_seq_one_letter_code
_entity_poly.pdbx_strand_id
1 'polypeptide(L)'
;EGQSVLVPSRALNDLTKVLAGVDQLTLRLGERDASFEAGDVRLTTMLIEGEFPNYKGLIPTSHPNRLTVSREALLEGLRRVKLLAREATPVRLAMTSDGLDLVAVTQDVGQAHESLDAKYEGTELTVAFNPDYLLQGIEVLAGDEVLIETVDALKPALVRSPEHADFLYLLMPVRVS
;
A
#
# COMPACT_ATOMS: atom_id res chain seq x y z
N GLU A 1 27.63 6.63 -13.84
CA GLU A 1 26.86 6.66 -12.57
C GLU A 1 25.51 7.30 -12.90
N GLY A 2 24.42 6.63 -12.55
CA GLY A 2 23.07 7.17 -12.77
C GLY A 2 22.79 8.32 -11.79
N GLN A 3 22.23 9.41 -12.28
CA GLN A 3 21.77 10.52 -11.45
C GLN A 3 20.39 10.15 -10.87
N SER A 4 20.19 10.33 -9.56
CA SER A 4 18.91 10.11 -8.88
C SER A 4 18.32 11.45 -8.47
N VAL A 5 17.08 11.71 -8.85
CA VAL A 5 16.36 12.94 -8.55
C VAL A 5 14.94 12.64 -8.08
N LEU A 6 14.37 13.53 -7.27
CA LEU A 6 12.98 13.41 -6.79
C LEU A 6 12.08 14.32 -7.61
N VAL A 7 11.18 13.71 -8.38
CA VAL A 7 10.22 14.43 -9.22
C VAL A 7 8.84 14.42 -8.54
N PRO A 8 8.13 15.56 -8.46
CA PRO A 8 6.77 15.59 -7.93
C PRO A 8 5.83 14.66 -8.70
N SER A 9 5.05 13.83 -7.99
CA SER A 9 4.08 12.90 -8.59
C SER A 9 3.07 13.60 -9.51
N ARG A 10 2.67 14.84 -9.17
CA ARG A 10 1.78 15.64 -10.02
C ARG A 10 2.37 15.87 -11.40
N ALA A 11 3.66 16.20 -11.49
CA ALA A 11 4.32 16.42 -12.77
C ALA A 11 4.37 15.12 -13.61
N LEU A 12 4.62 13.96 -12.96
CA LEU A 12 4.58 12.66 -13.62
C LEU A 12 3.18 12.30 -14.12
N ASN A 13 2.14 12.59 -13.32
CA ASN A 13 0.75 12.40 -13.72
C ASN A 13 0.34 13.31 -14.89
N ASP A 14 0.83 14.54 -14.94
CA ASP A 14 0.59 15.43 -16.07
C ASP A 14 1.39 14.99 -17.31
N LEU A 15 2.60 14.47 -17.12
CA LEU A 15 3.41 13.89 -18.19
C LEU A 15 2.71 12.71 -18.87
N THR A 16 2.09 11.80 -18.12
CA THR A 16 1.37 10.64 -18.71
C THR A 16 0.27 11.06 -19.68
N LYS A 17 -0.36 12.22 -19.48
CA LYS A 17 -1.41 12.74 -20.36
C LYS A 17 -0.87 13.23 -21.70
N VAL A 18 0.36 13.74 -21.72
CA VAL A 18 0.99 14.28 -22.95
C VAL A 18 1.82 13.25 -23.70
N LEU A 19 2.10 12.09 -23.09
CA LEU A 19 2.83 10.99 -23.74
C LEU A 19 1.97 10.18 -24.72
N ALA A 20 0.64 10.34 -24.71
CA ALA A 20 -0.24 9.61 -25.61
C ALA A 20 0.09 9.92 -27.09
N GLY A 21 0.54 8.90 -27.85
CA GLY A 21 0.91 9.04 -29.25
C GLY A 21 2.30 9.64 -29.50
N VAL A 22 3.16 9.69 -28.50
CA VAL A 22 4.55 10.17 -28.62
C VAL A 22 5.50 8.99 -28.44
N ASP A 23 6.36 8.77 -29.44
CA ASP A 23 7.31 7.64 -29.46
C ASP A 23 8.60 7.92 -28.68
N GLN A 24 8.93 9.18 -28.45
CA GLN A 24 10.17 9.58 -27.79
C GLN A 24 9.95 10.68 -26.75
N LEU A 25 10.58 10.52 -25.61
CA LEU A 25 10.64 11.47 -24.54
C LEU A 25 12.09 11.89 -24.29
N THR A 26 12.36 13.19 -24.31
CA THR A 26 13.66 13.74 -23.91
C THR A 26 13.56 14.28 -22.49
N LEU A 27 14.38 13.75 -21.58
CA LEU A 27 14.53 14.26 -20.22
C LEU A 27 15.81 15.08 -20.11
N ARG A 28 15.68 16.32 -19.60
CA ARG A 28 16.80 17.19 -19.23
C ARG A 28 16.74 17.47 -17.74
N LEU A 29 17.81 17.20 -17.04
CA LEU A 29 17.95 17.48 -15.62
C LEU A 29 18.83 18.72 -15.42
N GLY A 30 18.25 19.72 -14.77
CA GLY A 30 18.96 20.86 -14.23
C GLY A 30 19.38 20.62 -12.78
N GLU A 31 19.95 21.63 -12.12
CA GLU A 31 20.33 21.54 -10.70
C GLU A 31 19.10 21.46 -9.78
N ARG A 32 18.00 22.13 -10.14
CA ARG A 32 16.79 22.24 -9.32
C ARG A 32 15.49 21.92 -10.08
N ASP A 33 15.60 21.58 -11.35
CA ASP A 33 14.44 21.33 -12.20
C ASP A 33 14.65 20.13 -13.12
N ALA A 34 13.56 19.60 -13.60
CA ALA A 34 13.52 18.61 -14.67
C ALA A 34 12.60 19.09 -15.78
N SER A 35 13.03 18.93 -17.02
CA SER A 35 12.25 19.26 -18.20
C SER A 35 12.05 18.02 -19.08
N PHE A 36 10.80 17.75 -19.41
CA PHE A 36 10.35 16.65 -20.24
C PHE A 36 9.86 17.21 -21.56
N GLU A 37 10.44 16.77 -22.68
CA GLU A 37 10.06 17.18 -24.03
C GLU A 37 9.43 15.98 -24.75
N ALA A 38 8.17 16.10 -25.15
CA ALA A 38 7.38 15.07 -25.82
C ALA A 38 6.68 15.69 -27.04
N GLY A 39 7.18 15.47 -28.25
CA GLY A 39 6.71 16.15 -29.45
C GLY A 39 6.86 17.67 -29.32
N ASP A 40 5.75 18.42 -29.49
CA ASP A 40 5.73 19.87 -29.40
C ASP A 40 5.47 20.37 -27.96
N VAL A 41 5.33 19.44 -26.97
CA VAL A 41 5.04 19.79 -25.60
C VAL A 41 6.29 19.72 -24.75
N ARG A 42 6.51 20.75 -23.94
CA ARG A 42 7.53 20.77 -22.89
C ARG A 42 6.86 20.97 -21.53
N LEU A 43 7.15 20.05 -20.61
CA LEU A 43 6.75 20.13 -19.21
C LEU A 43 8.00 20.33 -18.36
N THR A 44 8.02 21.39 -17.56
CA THR A 44 9.11 21.66 -16.63
C THR A 44 8.57 21.68 -15.20
N THR A 45 9.30 21.04 -14.29
CA THR A 45 8.92 20.95 -12.87
C THR A 45 10.16 21.19 -11.99
N MET A 46 9.94 21.81 -10.83
CA MET A 46 10.96 21.86 -9.78
C MET A 46 11.15 20.48 -9.17
N LEU A 47 12.39 20.13 -8.88
CA LEU A 47 12.73 18.91 -8.14
C LEU A 47 12.41 19.08 -6.66
N ILE A 48 12.05 17.99 -6.00
CA ILE A 48 11.89 17.97 -4.54
C ILE A 48 13.29 17.91 -3.92
N GLU A 49 13.58 18.87 -3.05
CA GLU A 49 14.84 18.89 -2.28
C GLU A 49 14.82 17.82 -1.20
N GLY A 50 15.92 17.10 -1.03
CA GLY A 50 16.12 16.08 -0.01
C GLY A 50 16.45 14.70 -0.58
N GLU A 51 16.58 13.75 0.31
CA GLU A 51 16.84 12.35 -0.03
C GLU A 51 15.55 11.53 0.08
N PHE A 52 15.39 10.56 -0.82
CA PHE A 52 14.31 9.59 -0.70
C PHE A 52 14.48 8.75 0.58
N PRO A 53 13.43 8.56 1.38
CA PRO A 53 13.52 7.80 2.63
C PRO A 53 14.12 6.40 2.42
N ASN A 54 14.98 5.96 3.33
CA ASN A 54 15.55 4.61 3.29
C ASN A 54 14.50 3.56 3.68
N TYR A 55 13.55 3.31 2.77
CA TYR A 55 12.49 2.32 2.97
C TYR A 55 13.02 0.88 3.08
N LYS A 56 14.17 0.58 2.49
CA LYS A 56 14.77 -0.76 2.55
C LYS A 56 15.09 -1.17 3.98
N GLY A 57 15.48 -0.21 4.83
CA GLY A 57 15.71 -0.45 6.25
C GLY A 57 14.44 -0.69 7.06
N LEU A 58 13.26 -0.39 6.51
CA LEU A 58 11.96 -0.63 7.14
C LEU A 58 11.38 -2.02 6.81
N ILE A 59 11.90 -2.69 5.78
CA ILE A 59 11.45 -4.02 5.39
C ILE A 59 11.99 -5.02 6.41
N PRO A 60 11.14 -5.71 7.17
CA PRO A 60 11.59 -6.72 8.12
C PRO A 60 12.32 -7.86 7.42
N THR A 61 13.34 -8.40 8.06
CA THR A 61 14.12 -9.54 7.53
C THR A 61 13.51 -10.89 7.88
N SER A 62 12.57 -10.92 8.83
CA SER A 62 11.85 -12.13 9.23
C SER A 62 10.37 -11.81 9.46
N HIS A 63 9.51 -12.74 9.15
CA HIS A 63 8.07 -12.62 9.24
C HIS A 63 7.51 -13.87 9.92
N PRO A 64 7.44 -13.88 11.27
CA PRO A 64 6.96 -15.03 12.03
C PRO A 64 5.47 -15.28 11.85
N ASN A 65 4.71 -14.24 11.46
CA ASN A 65 3.26 -14.33 11.30
C ASN A 65 2.92 -14.12 9.82
N ARG A 66 2.16 -15.05 9.25
CA ARG A 66 1.78 -15.08 7.84
C ARG A 66 0.31 -15.39 7.70
N LEU A 67 -0.42 -14.50 7.06
CA LEU A 67 -1.82 -14.65 6.71
C LEU A 67 -1.95 -14.78 5.19
N THR A 68 -2.55 -15.86 4.71
CA THR A 68 -2.94 -16.03 3.31
C THR A 68 -4.46 -16.04 3.22
N VAL A 69 -5.02 -15.18 2.38
CA VAL A 69 -6.46 -15.00 2.26
C VAL A 69 -6.83 -14.71 0.79
N SER A 70 -8.04 -15.10 0.38
CA SER A 70 -8.57 -14.75 -0.95
C SER A 70 -8.57 -13.23 -1.12
N ARG A 71 -7.98 -12.75 -2.22
CA ARG A 71 -7.90 -11.34 -2.57
C ARG A 71 -9.28 -10.72 -2.71
N GLU A 72 -10.18 -11.40 -3.40
CA GLU A 72 -11.56 -10.93 -3.62
C GLU A 72 -12.33 -10.85 -2.30
N ALA A 73 -12.29 -11.91 -1.49
CA ALA A 73 -12.97 -11.95 -0.20
C ALA A 73 -12.47 -10.83 0.74
N LEU A 74 -11.14 -10.60 0.76
CA LEU A 74 -10.54 -9.54 1.57
C LEU A 74 -10.96 -8.15 1.11
N LEU A 75 -10.96 -7.88 -0.21
CA LEU A 75 -11.40 -6.60 -0.77
C LEU A 75 -12.87 -6.32 -0.44
N GLU A 76 -13.74 -7.31 -0.61
CA GLU A 76 -15.17 -7.16 -0.32
C GLU A 76 -15.43 -6.97 1.17
N GLY A 77 -14.79 -7.77 2.03
CA GLY A 77 -14.89 -7.63 3.49
C GLY A 77 -14.43 -6.26 3.98
N LEU A 78 -13.26 -5.81 3.49
CA LEU A 78 -12.74 -4.48 3.82
C LEU A 78 -13.66 -3.34 3.36
N ARG A 79 -14.24 -3.45 2.16
CA ARG A 79 -15.19 -2.44 1.65
C ARG A 79 -16.44 -2.37 2.52
N ARG A 80 -16.98 -3.52 2.97
CA ARG A 80 -18.16 -3.55 3.86
C ARG A 80 -17.83 -2.96 5.23
N VAL A 81 -16.74 -3.40 5.87
CA VAL A 81 -16.34 -2.92 7.20
C VAL A 81 -15.98 -1.43 7.18
N LYS A 82 -15.38 -0.96 6.08
CA LYS A 82 -15.03 0.46 5.88
C LYS A 82 -16.24 1.38 5.88
N LEU A 83 -17.44 0.93 5.53
CA LEU A 83 -18.65 1.76 5.56
C LEU A 83 -18.93 2.35 6.95
N LEU A 84 -18.50 1.67 8.02
CA LEU A 84 -18.58 2.17 9.39
C LEU A 84 -17.29 2.84 9.87
N ALA A 85 -16.18 2.68 9.14
CA ALA A 85 -14.93 3.35 9.46
C ALA A 85 -14.98 4.80 8.92
N ARG A 86 -15.10 5.79 9.82
CA ARG A 86 -14.91 7.21 9.48
C ARG A 86 -13.42 7.51 9.30
N GLU A 87 -13.07 8.71 8.79
CA GLU A 87 -11.72 9.12 8.36
C GLU A 87 -10.55 8.75 9.30
N ALA A 88 -10.79 8.59 10.59
CA ALA A 88 -9.75 8.22 11.57
C ALA A 88 -9.92 6.82 12.17
N THR A 89 -10.94 6.05 11.76
CA THR A 89 -11.20 4.73 12.34
C THR A 89 -10.42 3.66 11.60
N PRO A 90 -9.46 2.98 12.25
CA PRO A 90 -8.74 1.88 11.64
C PRO A 90 -9.61 0.62 11.56
N VAL A 91 -9.31 -0.24 10.60
CA VAL A 91 -9.77 -1.62 10.57
C VAL A 91 -8.76 -2.48 11.30
N ARG A 92 -9.24 -3.28 12.26
CA ARG A 92 -8.45 -4.28 12.99
C ARG A 92 -8.57 -5.61 12.26
N LEU A 93 -7.42 -6.24 12.02
CA LEU A 93 -7.27 -7.58 11.47
C LEU A 93 -6.90 -8.49 12.64
N ALA A 94 -7.84 -9.26 13.15
CA ALA A 94 -7.57 -10.28 14.13
C ALA A 94 -7.30 -11.62 13.41
N MET A 95 -6.06 -12.06 13.49
CA MET A 95 -5.55 -13.24 12.80
C MET A 95 -5.37 -14.37 13.81
N THR A 96 -6.07 -15.46 13.58
CA THR A 96 -6.07 -16.64 14.44
C THR A 96 -5.97 -17.92 13.61
N SER A 97 -5.83 -19.07 14.27
CA SER A 97 -5.88 -20.38 13.60
C SER A 97 -7.20 -20.64 12.87
N ASP A 98 -8.28 -19.96 13.29
CA ASP A 98 -9.62 -20.15 12.75
C ASP A 98 -9.90 -19.26 11.52
N GLY A 99 -9.02 -18.30 11.23
CA GLY A 99 -9.14 -17.41 10.08
C GLY A 99 -8.82 -15.95 10.39
N LEU A 100 -9.48 -15.05 9.68
CA LEU A 100 -9.32 -13.60 9.78
C LEU A 100 -10.63 -12.92 10.13
N ASP A 101 -10.64 -12.16 11.23
CA ASP A 101 -11.72 -11.24 11.55
C ASP A 101 -11.33 -9.79 11.22
N LEU A 102 -12.19 -9.11 10.48
CA LEU A 102 -12.11 -7.69 10.19
C LEU A 102 -13.07 -6.94 11.12
N VAL A 103 -12.55 -6.01 11.91
CA VAL A 103 -13.37 -5.26 12.87
C VAL A 103 -13.12 -3.76 12.74
N ALA A 104 -14.18 -2.98 12.58
CA ALA A 104 -14.15 -1.53 12.72
C ALA A 104 -15.13 -1.10 13.82
N VAL A 105 -14.66 -0.28 14.75
CA VAL A 105 -15.47 0.28 15.82
C VAL A 105 -15.41 1.79 15.73
N THR A 106 -16.54 2.43 15.47
CA THR A 106 -16.66 3.89 15.44
C THR A 106 -17.57 4.34 16.57
N GLN A 107 -17.02 5.15 17.46
CA GLN A 107 -17.76 5.70 18.59
C GLN A 107 -19.04 6.39 18.10
N ASP A 108 -20.14 6.20 18.83
CA ASP A 108 -21.48 6.76 18.54
C ASP A 108 -22.12 6.35 17.20
N VAL A 109 -21.49 5.45 16.43
CA VAL A 109 -22.02 4.94 15.15
C VAL A 109 -22.32 3.46 15.25
N GLY A 110 -21.35 2.65 15.68
CA GLY A 110 -21.51 1.21 15.81
C GLY A 110 -20.23 0.43 15.50
N GLN A 111 -20.42 -0.86 15.31
CA GLN A 111 -19.37 -1.81 15.02
C GLN A 111 -19.72 -2.60 13.76
N ALA A 112 -18.73 -2.77 12.88
CA ALA A 112 -18.78 -3.73 11.77
C ALA A 112 -17.83 -4.88 12.06
N HIS A 113 -18.25 -6.08 11.73
CA HIS A 113 -17.49 -7.31 11.89
C HIS A 113 -17.71 -8.21 10.68
N GLU A 114 -16.62 -8.73 10.12
CA GLU A 114 -16.62 -9.70 9.01
C GLU A 114 -15.62 -10.78 9.33
N SER A 115 -16.01 -12.04 9.17
CA SER A 115 -15.11 -13.19 9.30
C SER A 115 -14.83 -13.76 7.91
N LEU A 116 -13.55 -14.00 7.63
CA LEU A 116 -13.08 -14.51 6.36
C LEU A 116 -12.28 -15.79 6.57
N ASP A 117 -12.50 -16.76 5.70
CA ASP A 117 -11.67 -17.94 5.62
C ASP A 117 -10.26 -17.53 5.20
N ALA A 118 -9.28 -17.88 6.03
CA ALA A 118 -7.90 -17.55 5.78
C ALA A 118 -6.99 -18.60 6.42
N LYS A 119 -5.81 -18.80 5.84
CA LYS A 119 -4.75 -19.60 6.44
C LYS A 119 -3.82 -18.68 7.21
N TYR A 120 -3.68 -18.93 8.50
CA TYR A 120 -2.77 -18.19 9.35
C TYR A 120 -1.70 -19.10 9.96
N GLU A 121 -0.46 -18.63 9.89
CA GLU A 121 0.70 -19.28 10.49
C GLU A 121 1.39 -18.27 11.41
N GLY A 122 1.52 -18.58 12.68
CA GLY A 122 2.14 -17.72 13.69
C GLY A 122 1.38 -17.67 15.00
N THR A 123 1.70 -16.68 15.83
CA THR A 123 1.01 -16.43 17.10
C THR A 123 -0.19 -15.53 16.83
N GLU A 124 -1.34 -15.81 17.45
CA GLU A 124 -2.53 -14.97 17.35
C GLU A 124 -2.18 -13.50 17.55
N LEU A 125 -2.62 -12.68 16.60
CA LEU A 125 -2.22 -11.28 16.51
C LEU A 125 -3.35 -10.42 15.97
N THR A 126 -3.57 -9.28 16.62
CA THR A 126 -4.44 -8.22 16.08
C THR A 126 -3.61 -7.02 15.67
N VAL A 127 -3.73 -6.64 14.40
CA VAL A 127 -3.05 -5.46 13.83
C VAL A 127 -4.10 -4.52 13.26
N ALA A 128 -3.93 -3.23 13.44
CA ALA A 128 -4.85 -2.23 12.92
C ALA A 128 -4.21 -1.44 11.78
N PHE A 129 -4.97 -1.21 10.71
CA PHE A 129 -4.51 -0.44 9.56
C PHE A 129 -5.52 0.63 9.15
N ASN A 130 -5.03 1.65 8.47
CA ASN A 130 -5.90 2.55 7.73
C ASN A 130 -6.54 1.75 6.57
N PRO A 131 -7.89 1.66 6.51
CA PRO A 131 -8.57 0.84 5.52
C PRO A 131 -8.34 1.30 4.07
N ASP A 132 -8.15 2.62 3.85
CA ASP A 132 -7.90 3.17 2.52
C ASP A 132 -6.54 2.73 1.99
N TYR A 133 -5.51 2.80 2.81
CA TYR A 133 -4.18 2.35 2.40
C TYR A 133 -4.13 0.85 2.20
N LEU A 134 -4.79 0.07 3.06
CA LEU A 134 -4.84 -1.38 2.90
C LEU A 134 -5.56 -1.77 1.60
N LEU A 135 -6.71 -1.16 1.30
CA LEU A 135 -7.44 -1.36 0.04
C LEU A 135 -6.59 -1.01 -1.18
N GLN A 136 -5.96 0.19 -1.19
CA GLN A 136 -5.09 0.63 -2.29
C GLN A 136 -3.97 -0.36 -2.60
N GLY A 137 -3.33 -0.91 -1.56
CA GLY A 137 -2.27 -1.90 -1.73
C GLY A 137 -2.78 -3.21 -2.32
N ILE A 138 -3.94 -3.70 -1.84
CA ILE A 138 -4.52 -4.97 -2.30
C ILE A 138 -5.13 -4.86 -3.70
N GLU A 139 -5.72 -3.72 -4.06
CA GLU A 139 -6.34 -3.49 -5.37
C GLU A 139 -5.37 -3.61 -6.54
N VAL A 140 -4.10 -3.26 -6.33
CA VAL A 140 -3.07 -3.33 -7.39
C VAL A 140 -2.31 -4.65 -7.42
N LEU A 141 -2.54 -5.55 -6.45
CA LEU A 141 -1.94 -6.88 -6.46
C LEU A 141 -2.51 -7.71 -7.60
N ALA A 142 -1.64 -8.47 -8.25
CA ALA A 142 -2.03 -9.51 -9.18
C ALA A 142 -2.23 -10.85 -8.45
N GLY A 143 -3.03 -11.76 -9.04
CA GLY A 143 -3.31 -13.09 -8.48
C GLY A 143 -4.56 -13.12 -7.59
N ASP A 144 -4.89 -14.33 -7.14
CA ASP A 144 -6.12 -14.62 -6.42
C ASP A 144 -5.97 -14.58 -4.89
N GLU A 145 -4.74 -14.61 -4.41
CA GLU A 145 -4.41 -14.62 -2.99
C GLU A 145 -3.57 -13.40 -2.58
N VAL A 146 -3.78 -12.97 -1.35
CA VAL A 146 -2.98 -11.97 -0.65
C VAL A 146 -2.24 -12.62 0.49
N LEU A 147 -0.93 -12.39 0.58
CA LEU A 147 -0.08 -12.75 1.69
C LEU A 147 0.21 -11.48 2.50
N ILE A 148 -0.21 -11.47 3.78
CA ILE A 148 0.11 -10.41 4.74
C ILE A 148 1.11 -11.00 5.75
N GLU A 149 2.30 -10.42 5.79
CA GLU A 149 3.37 -10.86 6.67
C GLU A 149 3.67 -9.80 7.73
N THR A 150 3.70 -10.19 8.98
CA THR A 150 3.90 -9.29 10.11
C THR A 150 4.93 -9.83 11.11
N VAL A 151 5.56 -8.93 11.85
CA VAL A 151 6.41 -9.27 12.99
C VAL A 151 5.61 -9.16 14.29
N ASP A 152 4.96 -8.02 14.48
CA ASP A 152 4.11 -7.71 15.62
C ASP A 152 3.06 -6.64 15.23
N ALA A 153 2.26 -6.20 16.20
CA ALA A 153 1.18 -5.24 15.98
C ALA A 153 1.64 -3.80 15.67
N LEU A 154 2.92 -3.48 15.82
CA LEU A 154 3.44 -2.11 15.72
C LEU A 154 4.46 -1.91 14.62
N LYS A 155 5.03 -3.00 14.10
CA LYS A 155 6.00 -2.97 12.99
C LYS A 155 5.31 -3.03 11.64
N PRO A 156 5.95 -2.53 10.57
CA PRO A 156 5.38 -2.58 9.24
C PRO A 156 4.98 -3.99 8.83
N ALA A 157 3.83 -4.11 8.19
CA ALA A 157 3.40 -5.32 7.51
C ALA A 157 3.85 -5.29 6.04
N LEU A 158 4.22 -6.45 5.51
CA LEU A 158 4.38 -6.64 4.08
C LEU A 158 3.12 -7.26 3.51
N VAL A 159 2.60 -6.65 2.46
CA VAL A 159 1.45 -7.15 1.70
C VAL A 159 1.92 -7.42 0.28
N ARG A 160 1.72 -8.65 -0.19
CA ARG A 160 2.15 -9.09 -1.51
C ARG A 160 1.30 -10.23 -2.04
N SER A 161 1.43 -10.55 -3.32
CA SER A 161 0.91 -11.78 -3.88
C SER A 161 1.91 -12.93 -3.64
N PRO A 162 1.47 -14.12 -3.23
CA PRO A 162 2.34 -15.29 -3.18
C PRO A 162 2.81 -15.73 -4.57
N GLU A 163 2.07 -15.39 -5.62
CA GLU A 163 2.34 -15.79 -7.01
C GLU A 163 3.25 -14.78 -7.75
N HIS A 164 3.31 -13.52 -7.31
CA HIS A 164 4.03 -12.43 -7.97
C HIS A 164 4.99 -11.75 -6.99
N ALA A 165 6.25 -12.14 -7.06
CA ALA A 165 7.29 -11.70 -6.11
C ALA A 165 7.91 -10.33 -6.42
N ASP A 166 7.61 -9.76 -7.57
CA ASP A 166 8.17 -8.49 -8.07
C ASP A 166 7.49 -7.24 -7.50
N PHE A 167 6.37 -7.41 -6.79
CA PHE A 167 5.65 -6.34 -6.10
C PHE A 167 5.59 -6.61 -4.60
N LEU A 168 5.90 -5.60 -3.83
CA LEU A 168 5.67 -5.58 -2.39
C LEU A 168 5.07 -4.24 -1.96
N TYR A 169 4.16 -4.30 -1.00
CA TYR A 169 3.55 -3.12 -0.38
C TYR A 169 3.85 -3.13 1.12
N LEU A 170 4.55 -2.10 1.59
CA LEU A 170 4.89 -1.93 3.00
C LEU A 170 3.86 -1.02 3.64
N LEU A 171 3.14 -1.52 4.65
CA LEU A 171 2.07 -0.79 5.31
C LEU A 171 2.35 -0.65 6.81
N MET A 172 2.36 0.60 7.28
CA MET A 172 2.50 0.89 8.70
C MET A 172 1.19 0.66 9.44
N PRO A 173 1.21 -0.07 10.58
CA PRO A 173 0.03 -0.21 11.41
C PRO A 173 -0.32 1.11 12.12
N VAL A 174 -1.59 1.25 12.45
CA VAL A 174 -2.13 2.34 13.27
C VAL A 174 -2.15 1.89 14.73
N ARG A 175 -1.64 2.71 15.62
CA ARG A 175 -1.77 2.45 17.05
C ARG A 175 -3.21 2.65 17.49
N VAL A 176 -3.80 1.62 18.07
CA VAL A 176 -5.12 1.69 18.70
C VAL A 176 -4.92 1.64 20.20
N SER A 177 -5.46 2.61 20.89
CA SER A 177 -5.54 2.67 22.35
C SER A 177 -6.73 1.87 22.83
#